data_465361bfe9b487c25f4fa284535f9c84
#
_entry.id   465361bfe9b487c25f4fa284535f9c84
#
_cell.length_a   1.000
_cell.length_b   1.000
_cell.length_c   1.000
_cell.angle_alpha   90.00
_cell.angle_beta   90.00
_cell.angle_gamma   90.00
#
_symmetry.space_group_name_H-M   'P 1'
#
loop_
_entity.id
_entity.type
_entity.pdbx_description
1 polymer ?
#
loop_
_entity_poly.entity_id
_entity_poly.type
_entity_poly.pdbx_seq_one_letter_code
_entity_poly.pdbx_strand_id
1 'polypeptide(L)'
;LAKELGVSRNTVDQAYSQLVLEGLVVSKRGSGYIVAPTNDYTNNDNITTPPTILPQQDKNIVFDFNWRVTENRLFRHDFWRQCITHTLTVLENRDFFNTPSRNGEPVLQHAITKKSFLFRKIHSNPEDIVLSPDIYEVLSIIYDLFDPKEYTTILTNPTNPAVKEVVTRKRFNIEYVDLTNDGIDIEQLYKYKKSILCVKTNHHFPTGVTFSAENRMALVKWANDTNSYIIEDDSSHELIYTQDYYPSLKACDTENRIFYAVSYSVTLSPGSRLAFFIMLPQFSEKYNTLYEHYSNPVPIITQYAFTEYIEKKYLLRHRRRYKTHNTNKNRIILDAIKKYFDDKIEISGEKAGLYLVASPKNNMTEEQLVSSALKFGIKVYPISKYYKNISTAPKNSVIIGYSSVLIDNIEKGIALLYKAWFE
;
A
#
# COMPACT_ATOMS: atom_id res chain seq x y z
N LEU A 1 -14.84 -29.87 50.91
CA LEU A 1 -14.79 -28.55 50.24
C LEU A 1 -16.20 -28.04 49.93
N ALA A 2 -17.06 -28.79 49.16
CA ALA A 2 -18.42 -28.34 48.82
C ALA A 2 -19.27 -27.99 50.07
N LYS A 3 -19.17 -28.83 51.12
CA LYS A 3 -19.85 -28.65 52.39
C LYS A 3 -19.32 -27.46 53.21
N GLU A 4 -18.03 -27.22 53.14
CA GLU A 4 -17.36 -26.09 53.80
C GLU A 4 -17.64 -24.74 53.09
N LEU A 5 -17.72 -24.77 51.75
CA LEU A 5 -18.02 -23.59 50.97
C LEU A 5 -19.50 -23.29 50.78
N GLY A 6 -20.40 -24.16 51.28
CA GLY A 6 -21.86 -24.00 51.15
C GLY A 6 -22.37 -24.07 49.71
N VAL A 7 -21.65 -24.73 48.80
CA VAL A 7 -22.00 -24.86 47.37
C VAL A 7 -22.33 -26.32 47.02
N SER A 8 -22.95 -26.52 45.85
CA SER A 8 -23.22 -27.85 45.35
C SER A 8 -21.94 -28.61 44.98
N ARG A 9 -21.98 -29.95 45.11
CA ARG A 9 -20.85 -30.79 44.67
C ARG A 9 -20.53 -30.61 43.18
N ASN A 10 -21.56 -30.45 42.37
CA ASN A 10 -21.42 -30.22 40.92
C ASN A 10 -20.66 -28.91 40.61
N THR A 11 -20.91 -27.87 41.42
CA THR A 11 -20.19 -26.58 41.24
C THR A 11 -18.68 -26.74 41.49
N VAL A 12 -18.30 -27.51 42.50
CA VAL A 12 -16.90 -27.81 42.81
C VAL A 12 -16.30 -28.68 41.72
N ASP A 13 -17.01 -29.71 41.26
CA ASP A 13 -16.52 -30.59 40.21
C ASP A 13 -16.34 -29.86 38.89
N GLN A 14 -17.22 -28.92 38.52
CA GLN A 14 -17.06 -28.05 37.37
C GLN A 14 -15.83 -27.13 37.49
N ALA A 15 -15.63 -26.50 38.65
CA ALA A 15 -14.47 -25.65 38.90
C ALA A 15 -13.15 -26.42 38.76
N TYR A 16 -13.05 -27.61 39.34
CA TYR A 16 -11.89 -28.47 39.20
C TYR A 16 -11.69 -28.97 37.78
N SER A 17 -12.77 -29.31 37.08
CA SER A 17 -12.69 -29.67 35.65
C SER A 17 -12.13 -28.54 34.80
N GLN A 18 -12.55 -27.31 35.08
CA GLN A 18 -12.01 -26.14 34.39
C GLN A 18 -10.52 -25.92 34.69
N LEU A 19 -10.12 -26.03 35.97
CA LEU A 19 -8.70 -25.93 36.37
C LEU A 19 -7.85 -27.03 35.72
N VAL A 20 -8.37 -28.21 35.48
CA VAL A 20 -7.69 -29.28 34.73
C VAL A 20 -7.56 -28.93 33.28
N LEU A 21 -8.62 -28.40 32.65
CA LEU A 21 -8.57 -27.93 31.23
C LEU A 21 -7.58 -26.77 31.03
N GLU A 22 -7.45 -25.90 32.01
CA GLU A 22 -6.49 -24.81 32.02
C GLU A 22 -5.05 -25.26 32.35
N GLY A 23 -4.87 -26.54 32.69
CA GLY A 23 -3.54 -27.11 33.02
C GLY A 23 -3.00 -26.66 34.39
N LEU A 24 -3.81 -26.02 35.24
CA LEU A 24 -3.42 -25.52 36.55
C LEU A 24 -3.40 -26.65 37.60
N VAL A 25 -4.19 -27.69 37.42
CA VAL A 25 -4.19 -28.88 38.27
C VAL A 25 -4.20 -30.16 37.42
N VAL A 26 -3.66 -31.23 37.97
CA VAL A 26 -3.68 -32.58 37.37
C VAL A 26 -4.51 -33.49 38.26
N SER A 27 -5.47 -34.20 37.66
CA SER A 27 -6.26 -35.22 38.37
C SER A 27 -5.44 -36.53 38.48
N LYS A 28 -5.26 -37.02 39.71
CA LYS A 28 -4.60 -38.30 39.98
C LYS A 28 -5.57 -39.26 40.65
N ARG A 29 -5.84 -40.38 39.95
CA ARG A 29 -6.74 -41.39 40.44
C ARG A 29 -6.35 -41.87 41.84
N GLY A 30 -7.26 -41.75 42.80
CA GLY A 30 -7.04 -42.13 44.20
C GLY A 30 -6.33 -41.09 45.08
N SER A 31 -5.80 -40.00 44.52
CA SER A 31 -5.10 -38.94 45.25
C SER A 31 -5.74 -37.56 45.12
N GLY A 32 -6.80 -37.42 44.29
CA GLY A 32 -7.49 -36.16 44.09
C GLY A 32 -6.82 -35.26 43.02
N TYR A 33 -6.78 -33.96 43.26
CA TYR A 33 -6.22 -32.96 42.35
C TYR A 33 -4.91 -32.47 42.95
N ILE A 34 -3.90 -32.35 42.10
CA ILE A 34 -2.57 -31.87 42.46
C ILE A 34 -2.29 -30.62 41.59
N VAL A 35 -1.82 -29.55 42.21
CA VAL A 35 -1.42 -28.34 41.46
C VAL A 35 -0.32 -28.70 40.49
N ALA A 36 -0.51 -28.40 39.23
CA ALA A 36 0.53 -28.63 38.21
C ALA A 36 1.75 -27.76 38.52
N PRO A 37 2.98 -28.26 38.30
CA PRO A 37 4.16 -27.42 38.40
C PRO A 37 4.01 -26.26 37.41
N THR A 38 3.72 -25.08 37.93
CA THR A 38 3.76 -23.85 37.14
C THR A 38 5.25 -23.64 36.78
N ASN A 39 5.60 -23.77 35.52
CA ASN A 39 6.83 -23.14 35.07
C ASN A 39 6.67 -21.66 35.40
N ASP A 40 7.49 -21.15 36.31
CA ASP A 40 7.46 -19.77 36.78
C ASP A 40 7.76 -18.78 35.63
N TYR A 41 6.80 -18.64 34.70
CA TYR A 41 6.81 -17.50 33.78
C TYR A 41 6.34 -16.22 34.47
N THR A 42 5.90 -16.29 35.74
CA THR A 42 5.34 -15.17 36.49
C THR A 42 6.33 -14.49 37.45
N ASN A 43 7.53 -15.03 37.64
CA ASN A 43 8.53 -14.44 38.57
C ASN A 43 9.60 -13.58 37.87
N ASN A 44 9.31 -13.03 36.72
CA ASN A 44 10.09 -11.91 36.21
C ASN A 44 9.33 -10.60 36.45
N ASP A 45 9.23 -10.18 37.71
CA ASP A 45 8.82 -8.81 38.08
C ASP A 45 9.77 -7.70 37.51
N ASN A 46 10.73 -8.11 36.71
CA ASN A 46 11.59 -7.25 35.89
C ASN A 46 11.14 -7.18 34.42
N ILE A 47 9.88 -7.45 34.08
CA ILE A 47 9.33 -6.97 32.81
C ILE A 47 9.22 -5.45 32.96
N THR A 48 10.36 -4.77 32.84
CA THR A 48 10.36 -3.37 32.44
C THR A 48 9.55 -3.34 31.16
N THR A 49 8.38 -2.73 31.19
CA THR A 49 7.62 -2.41 29.98
C THR A 49 8.64 -1.89 28.98
N PRO A 50 8.77 -2.54 27.79
CA PRO A 50 9.73 -2.05 26.81
C PRO A 50 9.42 -0.56 26.63
N PRO A 51 10.43 0.30 26.64
CA PRO A 51 10.19 1.71 26.49
C PRO A 51 9.32 1.86 25.24
N THR A 52 8.16 2.52 25.37
CA THR A 52 7.33 2.86 24.24
C THR A 52 8.18 3.80 23.39
N ILE A 53 8.95 3.23 22.46
CA ILE A 53 9.69 3.98 21.46
C ILE A 53 8.62 4.48 20.49
N LEU A 54 7.84 5.46 20.94
CA LEU A 54 7.15 6.32 20.01
C LEU A 54 8.26 6.98 19.18
N PRO A 55 8.19 6.92 17.84
CA PRO A 55 9.14 7.66 17.03
C PRO A 55 9.12 9.09 17.57
N GLN A 56 10.25 9.55 18.08
CA GLN A 56 10.38 10.93 18.56
C GLN A 56 10.05 11.81 17.36
N GLN A 57 8.87 12.42 17.38
CA GLN A 57 8.59 13.51 16.47
C GLN A 57 9.62 14.59 16.83
N ASP A 58 10.41 14.95 15.84
CA ASP A 58 11.38 16.04 16.01
C ASP A 58 10.57 17.28 16.43
N LYS A 59 10.73 17.70 17.68
CA LYS A 59 9.93 18.76 18.31
C LYS A 59 10.00 20.09 17.56
N ASN A 60 10.96 20.22 16.66
CA ASN A 60 11.18 21.41 15.84
C ASN A 60 10.36 21.43 14.55
N ILE A 61 9.71 20.30 14.14
CA ILE A 61 8.91 20.24 12.93
C ILE A 61 7.49 20.64 13.25
N VAL A 62 7.06 21.77 12.67
CA VAL A 62 5.68 22.30 12.77
C VAL A 62 4.81 21.73 11.64
N PHE A 63 5.38 21.63 10.42
CA PHE A 63 4.68 21.12 9.25
C PHE A 63 5.53 20.04 8.56
N ASP A 64 5.07 18.80 8.62
CA ASP A 64 5.66 17.70 7.84
C ASP A 64 4.84 17.49 6.56
N PHE A 65 5.37 17.93 5.42
CA PHE A 65 4.75 17.74 4.11
C PHE A 65 4.99 16.31 3.57
N ASN A 66 4.50 15.32 4.33
CA ASN A 66 4.61 13.92 4.03
C ASN A 66 3.39 13.43 3.21
N TRP A 67 3.60 12.53 2.24
CA TRP A 67 2.53 11.92 1.43
C TRP A 67 2.20 10.47 1.83
N ARG A 68 2.97 9.89 2.75
CA ARG A 68 2.81 8.48 3.16
C ARG A 68 1.81 8.28 4.29
N VAL A 69 1.39 9.36 4.92
CA VAL A 69 0.48 9.34 6.06
C VAL A 69 -0.87 9.88 5.60
N THR A 70 -1.92 9.09 5.81
CA THR A 70 -3.30 9.52 5.59
C THR A 70 -3.91 10.02 6.89
N GLU A 71 -4.88 10.95 6.79
CA GLU A 71 -5.58 11.44 7.97
C GLU A 71 -6.49 10.36 8.55
N ASN A 72 -6.22 10.00 9.80
CA ASN A 72 -6.99 8.98 10.53
C ASN A 72 -8.50 9.27 10.56
N ARG A 73 -8.90 10.55 10.63
CA ARG A 73 -10.31 10.98 10.65
C ARG A 73 -11.09 10.65 9.36
N LEU A 74 -10.41 10.36 8.26
CA LEU A 74 -11.07 9.97 7.02
C LEU A 74 -11.53 8.51 7.05
N PHE A 75 -10.89 7.70 7.83
CA PHE A 75 -11.28 6.31 8.02
C PHE A 75 -12.41 6.19 9.04
N ARG A 76 -13.48 5.51 8.68
CA ARG A 76 -14.64 5.27 9.56
C ARG A 76 -14.42 4.02 10.38
N HIS A 77 -13.78 4.20 11.53
CA HIS A 77 -13.50 3.12 12.48
C HIS A 77 -14.76 2.38 12.96
N ASP A 78 -15.89 3.07 13.05
CA ASP A 78 -17.18 2.47 13.40
C ASP A 78 -17.65 1.45 12.36
N PHE A 79 -17.53 1.77 11.06
CA PHE A 79 -17.89 0.83 9.99
C PHE A 79 -16.94 -0.36 9.96
N TRP A 80 -15.64 -0.11 10.14
CA TRP A 80 -14.66 -1.19 10.20
C TRP A 80 -14.87 -2.11 11.39
N ARG A 81 -15.17 -1.55 12.58
CA ARG A 81 -15.51 -2.32 13.78
C ARG A 81 -16.73 -3.21 13.54
N GLN A 82 -17.80 -2.67 12.91
CA GLN A 82 -18.97 -3.47 12.57
C GLN A 82 -18.63 -4.66 11.67
N CYS A 83 -17.77 -4.43 10.64
CA CYS A 83 -17.33 -5.50 9.76
C CYS A 83 -16.52 -6.57 10.51
N ILE A 84 -15.58 -6.17 11.38
CA ILE A 84 -14.80 -7.11 12.20
C ILE A 84 -15.73 -7.93 13.14
N THR A 85 -16.64 -7.26 13.86
CA THR A 85 -17.56 -7.95 14.78
C THR A 85 -18.42 -8.96 14.03
N HIS A 86 -19.02 -8.57 12.90
CA HIS A 86 -19.81 -9.48 12.07
C HIS A 86 -18.96 -10.64 11.53
N THR A 87 -17.74 -10.37 11.10
CA THR A 87 -16.80 -11.40 10.63
C THR A 87 -16.55 -12.46 11.71
N LEU A 88 -16.29 -12.05 12.94
CA LEU A 88 -16.08 -13.00 14.05
C LEU A 88 -17.30 -13.91 14.24
N THR A 89 -18.52 -13.36 14.24
CA THR A 89 -19.76 -14.16 14.33
C THR A 89 -19.91 -15.14 13.16
N VAL A 90 -19.53 -14.72 11.92
CA VAL A 90 -19.57 -15.61 10.75
C VAL A 90 -18.54 -16.73 10.87
N LEU A 91 -17.35 -16.42 11.37
CA LEU A 91 -16.26 -17.38 11.53
C LEU A 91 -16.49 -18.37 12.69
N GLU A 92 -17.28 -18.03 13.72
CA GLU A 92 -17.71 -18.98 14.76
C GLU A 92 -18.48 -20.16 14.19
N ASN A 93 -19.22 -19.95 13.10
CA ASN A 93 -20.00 -20.97 12.39
C ASN A 93 -19.25 -21.64 11.23
N ARG A 94 -17.98 -21.32 11.04
CA ARG A 94 -17.12 -21.86 10.00
C ARG A 94 -15.78 -22.25 10.62
N ASP A 95 -15.04 -23.09 9.92
CA ASP A 95 -13.72 -23.55 10.38
C ASP A 95 -12.70 -22.40 10.39
N PHE A 96 -12.77 -21.54 11.42
CA PHE A 96 -11.80 -20.45 11.65
C PHE A 96 -10.35 -20.96 11.78
N PHE A 97 -10.21 -22.23 12.17
CA PHE A 97 -8.93 -22.89 12.37
C PHE A 97 -8.39 -23.58 11.11
N ASN A 98 -9.11 -23.52 9.99
CA ASN A 98 -8.59 -24.03 8.73
C ASN A 98 -7.51 -23.12 8.15
N THR A 99 -6.57 -23.72 7.46
CA THR A 99 -5.55 -23.00 6.73
C THR A 99 -6.19 -22.15 5.63
N PRO A 100 -5.89 -20.83 5.54
CA PRO A 100 -6.41 -19.97 4.48
C PRO A 100 -6.07 -20.48 3.08
N SER A 101 -6.98 -20.25 2.15
CA SER A 101 -6.76 -20.54 0.73
C SER A 101 -5.51 -19.81 0.21
N ARG A 102 -4.68 -20.50 -0.57
CA ARG A 102 -3.42 -19.96 -1.11
C ARG A 102 -3.58 -18.62 -1.82
N ASN A 103 -4.59 -18.48 -2.66
CA ASN A 103 -4.84 -17.24 -3.40
C ASN A 103 -5.59 -16.19 -2.57
N GLY A 104 -6.04 -16.56 -1.37
CA GLY A 104 -6.97 -15.80 -0.54
C GLY A 104 -8.39 -16.36 -0.61
N GLU A 105 -9.26 -15.85 0.27
CA GLU A 105 -10.60 -16.37 0.44
C GLU A 105 -11.49 -16.06 -0.79
N PRO A 106 -12.23 -17.06 -1.33
CA PRO A 106 -13.07 -16.89 -2.51
C PRO A 106 -14.11 -15.77 -2.36
N VAL A 107 -14.62 -15.57 -1.15
CA VAL A 107 -15.60 -14.51 -0.86
C VAL A 107 -15.04 -13.12 -1.16
N LEU A 108 -13.77 -12.87 -0.87
CA LEU A 108 -13.12 -11.59 -1.15
C LEU A 108 -12.77 -11.46 -2.64
N GLN A 109 -12.28 -12.54 -3.26
CA GLN A 109 -12.00 -12.56 -4.70
C GLN A 109 -13.26 -12.20 -5.51
N HIS A 110 -14.41 -12.79 -5.19
CA HIS A 110 -15.69 -12.45 -5.81
C HIS A 110 -16.11 -11.00 -5.55
N ALA A 111 -15.94 -10.49 -4.34
CA ALA A 111 -16.29 -9.12 -4.03
C ALA A 111 -15.42 -8.12 -4.80
N ILE A 112 -14.12 -8.40 -4.97
CA ILE A 112 -13.20 -7.58 -5.75
C ILE A 112 -13.62 -7.57 -7.23
N THR A 113 -13.79 -8.72 -7.86
CA THR A 113 -14.13 -8.82 -9.28
C THR A 113 -15.49 -8.18 -9.60
N LYS A 114 -16.48 -8.44 -8.78
CA LYS A 114 -17.85 -7.94 -9.01
C LYS A 114 -18.00 -6.44 -8.80
N LYS A 115 -17.26 -5.83 -7.86
CA LYS A 115 -17.51 -4.45 -7.42
C LYS A 115 -16.33 -3.49 -7.59
N SER A 116 -15.09 -3.96 -7.50
CA SER A 116 -13.92 -3.08 -7.62
C SER A 116 -13.51 -2.84 -9.07
N PHE A 117 -13.72 -3.82 -9.96
CA PHE A 117 -13.31 -3.72 -11.35
C PHE A 117 -14.26 -2.93 -12.25
N LEU A 118 -15.52 -2.75 -11.84
CA LEU A 118 -16.51 -2.00 -12.63
C LEU A 118 -16.01 -0.60 -13.05
N PHE A 119 -15.27 0.07 -12.15
CA PHE A 119 -14.76 1.41 -12.40
C PHE A 119 -13.52 1.44 -13.30
N ARG A 120 -12.83 0.30 -13.45
CA ARG A 120 -11.59 0.21 -14.25
C ARG A 120 -11.80 -0.52 -15.57
N LYS A 121 -13.03 -0.99 -15.86
CA LYS A 121 -13.38 -1.76 -17.06
C LYS A 121 -12.50 -3.01 -17.25
N ILE A 122 -12.10 -3.61 -16.13
CA ILE A 122 -11.32 -4.86 -16.13
C ILE A 122 -12.28 -6.03 -16.03
N HIS A 123 -12.06 -7.06 -16.83
CA HIS A 123 -12.73 -8.34 -16.75
C HIS A 123 -11.72 -9.39 -16.27
N SER A 124 -12.05 -10.11 -15.21
CA SER A 124 -11.24 -11.20 -14.66
C SER A 124 -12.14 -12.17 -13.91
N ASN A 125 -11.74 -13.44 -13.85
CA ASN A 125 -12.43 -14.39 -13.00
C ASN A 125 -11.97 -14.20 -11.54
N PRO A 126 -12.83 -14.52 -10.55
CA PRO A 126 -12.45 -14.45 -9.14
C PRO A 126 -11.20 -15.26 -8.81
N GLU A 127 -11.07 -16.46 -9.34
CA GLU A 127 -9.96 -17.39 -9.16
C GLU A 127 -8.60 -16.86 -9.66
N ASP A 128 -8.60 -15.88 -10.55
CA ASP A 128 -7.38 -15.22 -11.04
C ASP A 128 -6.84 -14.18 -10.05
N ILE A 129 -7.63 -13.82 -9.01
CA ILE A 129 -7.21 -12.87 -8.00
C ILE A 129 -6.32 -13.56 -6.99
N VAL A 130 -5.12 -13.02 -6.80
CA VAL A 130 -4.20 -13.45 -5.74
C VAL A 130 -4.06 -12.31 -4.73
N LEU A 131 -4.48 -12.56 -3.48
CA LEU A 131 -4.37 -11.59 -2.39
C LEU A 131 -2.95 -11.56 -1.83
N SER A 132 -2.55 -10.40 -1.33
CA SER A 132 -1.21 -10.16 -0.78
C SER A 132 -1.27 -9.07 0.30
N PRO A 133 -0.34 -9.02 1.24
CA PRO A 133 -0.33 -7.97 2.26
C PRO A 133 0.07 -6.60 1.73
N ASP A 134 0.84 -6.51 0.65
CA ASP A 134 1.25 -5.25 0.04
C ASP A 134 1.75 -5.42 -1.41
N ILE A 135 2.05 -4.28 -2.04
CA ILE A 135 2.51 -4.25 -3.43
C ILE A 135 3.91 -4.88 -3.61
N TYR A 136 4.76 -4.85 -2.60
CA TYR A 136 6.11 -5.39 -2.73
C TYR A 136 6.13 -6.92 -2.69
N GLU A 137 5.23 -7.51 -1.88
CA GLU A 137 5.01 -8.96 -1.91
C GLU A 137 4.33 -9.38 -3.22
N VAL A 138 3.38 -8.60 -3.75
CA VAL A 138 2.83 -8.81 -5.10
C VAL A 138 3.95 -8.87 -6.14
N LEU A 139 4.85 -7.89 -6.13
CA LEU A 139 6.01 -7.89 -7.02
C LEU A 139 6.89 -9.13 -6.81
N SER A 140 7.16 -9.49 -5.54
CA SER A 140 7.96 -10.66 -5.20
C SER A 140 7.39 -11.93 -5.81
N ILE A 141 6.07 -12.15 -5.67
CA ILE A 141 5.36 -13.30 -6.23
C ILE A 141 5.41 -13.29 -7.77
N ILE A 142 5.14 -12.15 -8.40
CA ILE A 142 5.16 -12.05 -9.87
C ILE A 142 6.57 -12.35 -10.40
N TYR A 143 7.62 -11.82 -9.78
CA TYR A 143 9.00 -12.09 -10.21
C TYR A 143 9.42 -13.56 -10.05
N ASP A 144 8.85 -14.31 -9.11
CA ASP A 144 9.09 -15.75 -8.99
C ASP A 144 8.55 -16.56 -10.19
N LEU A 145 7.62 -15.98 -10.94
CA LEU A 145 7.07 -16.59 -12.15
C LEU A 145 8.02 -16.51 -13.36
N PHE A 146 9.08 -15.74 -13.30
CA PHE A 146 10.02 -15.51 -14.39
C PHE A 146 11.39 -16.09 -14.08
N ASP A 147 12.15 -16.44 -15.13
CA ASP A 147 13.57 -16.79 -14.99
C ASP A 147 14.41 -15.51 -15.16
N PRO A 148 15.22 -15.13 -14.16
CA PRO A 148 16.06 -13.92 -14.24
C PRO A 148 17.17 -14.01 -15.28
N LYS A 149 17.44 -15.21 -15.84
CA LYS A 149 18.39 -15.38 -16.95
C LYS A 149 17.77 -15.09 -18.31
N GLU A 150 16.44 -15.24 -18.44
CA GLU A 150 15.73 -15.02 -19.70
C GLU A 150 15.13 -13.62 -19.81
N TYR A 151 14.76 -13.02 -18.68
CA TYR A 151 14.04 -11.75 -18.63
C TYR A 151 14.88 -10.65 -17.98
N THR A 152 14.85 -9.47 -18.60
CA THR A 152 15.42 -8.24 -18.03
C THR A 152 14.28 -7.41 -17.44
N THR A 153 14.49 -6.84 -16.25
CA THR A 153 13.54 -5.88 -15.70
C THR A 153 13.85 -4.47 -16.17
N ILE A 154 12.82 -3.77 -16.61
CA ILE A 154 12.88 -2.35 -16.96
C ILE A 154 12.20 -1.54 -15.86
N LEU A 155 12.94 -0.62 -15.29
CA LEU A 155 12.43 0.37 -14.34
C LEU A 155 12.47 1.76 -14.96
N THR A 156 11.59 2.61 -14.52
CA THR A 156 11.64 4.03 -14.90
C THR A 156 12.78 4.75 -14.19
N ASN A 157 13.26 5.82 -14.77
CA ASN A 157 14.21 6.74 -14.15
C ASN A 157 13.57 8.14 -14.04
N PRO A 158 13.19 8.58 -12.84
CA PRO A 158 13.39 7.96 -11.52
C PRO A 158 12.44 6.80 -11.22
N THR A 159 12.70 6.07 -10.12
CA THR A 159 11.89 4.94 -9.65
C THR A 159 11.80 4.87 -8.13
N ASN A 160 10.85 4.08 -7.63
CA ASN A 160 10.74 3.78 -6.19
C ASN A 160 11.86 2.80 -5.76
N PRO A 161 12.73 3.17 -4.79
CA PRO A 161 13.82 2.31 -4.33
C PRO A 161 13.36 0.94 -3.84
N ALA A 162 12.19 0.83 -3.22
CA ALA A 162 11.67 -0.45 -2.73
C ALA A 162 11.31 -1.41 -3.87
N VAL A 163 10.88 -0.90 -5.04
CA VAL A 163 10.69 -1.72 -6.25
C VAL A 163 12.04 -2.25 -6.73
N LYS A 164 13.06 -1.38 -6.82
CA LYS A 164 14.42 -1.77 -7.18
C LYS A 164 14.98 -2.83 -6.22
N GLU A 165 14.73 -2.71 -4.92
CA GLU A 165 15.18 -3.68 -3.92
C GLU A 165 14.55 -5.06 -4.13
N VAL A 166 13.25 -5.14 -4.44
CA VAL A 166 12.58 -6.42 -4.75
C VAL A 166 13.25 -7.06 -5.95
N VAL A 167 13.40 -6.32 -7.05
CA VAL A 167 14.00 -6.81 -8.30
C VAL A 167 15.43 -7.31 -8.07
N THR A 168 16.23 -6.53 -7.31
CA THR A 168 17.62 -6.89 -6.98
C THR A 168 17.69 -8.19 -6.17
N ARG A 169 16.80 -8.34 -5.16
CA ARG A 169 16.71 -9.57 -4.35
C ARG A 169 16.33 -10.78 -5.19
N LYS A 170 15.50 -10.59 -6.22
CA LYS A 170 15.12 -11.63 -7.18
C LYS A 170 16.18 -11.87 -8.26
N ARG A 171 17.33 -11.16 -8.23
CA ARG A 171 18.51 -11.33 -9.10
C ARG A 171 18.25 -11.05 -10.58
N PHE A 172 17.27 -10.21 -10.91
CA PHE A 172 17.06 -9.76 -12.29
C PHE A 172 18.06 -8.69 -12.68
N ASN A 173 18.46 -8.69 -13.94
CA ASN A 173 19.14 -7.55 -14.55
C ASN A 173 18.17 -6.37 -14.63
N ILE A 174 18.67 -5.18 -14.30
CA ILE A 174 17.86 -3.94 -14.29
C ILE A 174 18.36 -2.98 -15.35
N GLU A 175 17.48 -2.64 -16.27
CA GLU A 175 17.63 -1.56 -17.23
C GLU A 175 16.70 -0.41 -16.86
N TYR A 176 16.99 0.77 -17.40
CA TYR A 176 16.23 1.98 -17.09
C TYR A 176 15.77 2.67 -18.36
N VAL A 177 14.56 3.23 -18.28
CA VAL A 177 14.00 4.10 -19.31
C VAL A 177 13.60 5.43 -18.69
N ASP A 178 13.77 6.49 -19.44
CA ASP A 178 13.42 7.82 -18.96
C ASP A 178 11.93 8.11 -19.09
N LEU A 179 11.44 8.98 -18.22
CA LEU A 179 10.08 9.50 -18.28
C LEU A 179 10.04 10.75 -19.18
N THR A 180 8.96 10.87 -19.91
CA THR A 180 8.52 12.08 -20.59
C THR A 180 7.48 12.83 -19.74
N ASN A 181 6.96 13.95 -20.24
CA ASN A 181 5.91 14.71 -19.53
C ASN A 181 4.57 13.99 -19.48
N ASP A 182 4.37 12.94 -20.28
CA ASP A 182 3.11 12.24 -20.47
C ASP A 182 3.22 10.72 -20.43
N GLY A 183 4.37 10.18 -20.02
CA GLY A 183 4.59 8.75 -19.88
C GLY A 183 6.06 8.32 -19.96
N ILE A 184 6.30 7.25 -20.69
CA ILE A 184 7.64 6.68 -20.95
C ILE A 184 8.04 6.99 -22.40
N ASP A 185 9.32 7.19 -22.64
CA ASP A 185 9.88 7.19 -23.99
C ASP A 185 9.79 5.77 -24.59
N ILE A 186 8.80 5.60 -25.45
CA ILE A 186 8.49 4.29 -26.05
C ILE A 186 9.60 3.78 -26.96
N GLU A 187 10.33 4.68 -27.63
CA GLU A 187 11.43 4.28 -28.52
C GLU A 187 12.57 3.60 -27.73
N GLN A 188 12.81 4.06 -26.52
CA GLN A 188 13.78 3.41 -25.63
C GLN A 188 13.36 1.98 -25.28
N LEU A 189 12.06 1.71 -25.09
CA LEU A 189 11.55 0.38 -24.76
C LEU A 189 11.77 -0.64 -25.88
N TYR A 190 11.67 -0.25 -27.14
CA TYR A 190 11.86 -1.19 -28.27
C TYR A 190 13.28 -1.75 -28.41
N LYS A 191 14.26 -1.21 -27.65
CA LYS A 191 15.60 -1.80 -27.53
C LYS A 191 15.60 -3.12 -26.76
N TYR A 192 14.55 -3.38 -25.97
CA TYR A 192 14.45 -4.53 -25.07
C TYR A 192 13.36 -5.48 -25.55
N LYS A 193 13.68 -6.77 -25.50
CA LYS A 193 12.75 -7.89 -25.77
C LYS A 193 12.73 -8.83 -24.59
N LYS A 194 11.67 -9.62 -24.42
CA LYS A 194 11.52 -10.52 -23.28
C LYS A 194 11.83 -9.82 -21.95
N SER A 195 11.12 -8.72 -21.70
CA SER A 195 11.39 -7.86 -20.54
C SER A 195 10.16 -7.73 -19.66
N ILE A 196 10.38 -7.29 -18.42
CA ILE A 196 9.32 -7.00 -17.46
C ILE A 196 9.41 -5.51 -17.11
N LEU A 197 8.42 -4.72 -17.53
CA LEU A 197 8.30 -3.32 -17.18
C LEU A 197 7.45 -3.18 -15.90
N CYS A 198 8.01 -2.63 -14.83
CA CYS A 198 7.24 -2.25 -13.65
C CYS A 198 6.90 -0.76 -13.69
N VAL A 199 5.60 -0.43 -13.71
CA VAL A 199 5.16 0.95 -13.96
C VAL A 199 3.92 1.31 -13.16
N LYS A 200 3.83 2.61 -12.79
CA LYS A 200 2.66 3.24 -12.21
C LYS A 200 2.15 4.32 -13.15
N THR A 201 1.04 4.05 -13.84
CA THR A 201 0.55 4.91 -14.92
C THR A 201 -0.25 6.12 -14.42
N ASN A 202 -0.76 6.06 -13.19
CA ASN A 202 -1.46 7.17 -12.54
C ASN A 202 -0.57 7.76 -11.45
N HIS A 203 -0.17 9.03 -11.60
CA HIS A 203 0.68 9.72 -10.65
C HIS A 203 1.96 8.93 -10.34
N HIS A 204 2.80 8.80 -11.37
CA HIS A 204 4.07 8.06 -11.30
C HIS A 204 4.97 8.62 -10.20
N PHE A 205 5.47 7.75 -9.34
CA PHE A 205 6.35 8.17 -8.25
C PHE A 205 7.82 8.18 -8.71
N PRO A 206 8.60 9.25 -8.40
CA PRO A 206 8.25 10.43 -7.59
C PRO A 206 7.80 11.65 -8.41
N THR A 207 7.73 11.58 -9.73
CA THR A 207 7.54 12.75 -10.61
C THR A 207 6.11 13.29 -10.64
N GLY A 208 5.14 12.46 -10.25
CA GLY A 208 3.73 12.80 -10.35
C GLY A 208 3.14 12.73 -11.77
N VAL A 209 3.90 12.29 -12.76
CA VAL A 209 3.45 12.16 -14.15
C VAL A 209 2.28 11.19 -14.24
N THR A 210 1.23 11.59 -14.97
CA THR A 210 0.12 10.70 -15.36
C THR A 210 0.23 10.43 -16.84
N PHE A 211 0.25 9.15 -17.22
CA PHE A 211 0.48 8.73 -18.60
C PHE A 211 -0.73 9.05 -19.48
N SER A 212 -0.48 9.58 -20.66
CA SER A 212 -1.50 9.84 -21.67
C SER A 212 -2.15 8.57 -22.19
N ALA A 213 -3.30 8.68 -22.84
CA ALA A 213 -3.96 7.56 -23.49
C ALA A 213 -3.09 6.94 -24.58
N GLU A 214 -2.42 7.78 -25.36
CA GLU A 214 -1.50 7.40 -26.43
C GLU A 214 -0.33 6.60 -25.88
N ASN A 215 0.31 7.08 -24.81
CA ASN A 215 1.44 6.38 -24.18
C ASN A 215 1.00 5.02 -23.60
N ARG A 216 -0.18 4.94 -22.97
CA ARG A 216 -0.75 3.67 -22.47
C ARG A 216 -0.96 2.65 -23.60
N MET A 217 -1.57 3.05 -24.72
CA MET A 217 -1.76 2.17 -25.86
C MET A 217 -0.44 1.72 -26.49
N ALA A 218 0.54 2.61 -26.55
CA ALA A 218 1.87 2.28 -27.05
C ALA A 218 2.61 1.29 -26.13
N LEU A 219 2.44 1.37 -24.82
CA LEU A 219 2.97 0.39 -23.86
C LEU A 219 2.37 -1.00 -24.05
N VAL A 220 1.04 -1.08 -24.22
CA VAL A 220 0.37 -2.37 -24.51
C VAL A 220 0.89 -2.97 -25.81
N LYS A 221 1.00 -2.14 -26.86
CA LYS A 221 1.54 -2.56 -28.15
C LYS A 221 2.98 -3.05 -28.03
N TRP A 222 3.84 -2.31 -27.33
CA TRP A 222 5.23 -2.71 -27.07
C TRP A 222 5.32 -4.08 -26.39
N ALA A 223 4.51 -4.32 -25.36
CA ALA A 223 4.52 -5.60 -24.64
C ALA A 223 4.20 -6.78 -25.57
N ASN A 224 3.23 -6.59 -26.46
CA ASN A 224 2.83 -7.61 -27.46
C ASN A 224 3.94 -7.82 -28.50
N ASP A 225 4.42 -6.74 -29.13
CA ASP A 225 5.41 -6.78 -30.22
C ASP A 225 6.74 -7.42 -29.79
N THR A 226 7.12 -7.24 -28.53
CA THR A 226 8.45 -7.65 -27.99
C THR A 226 8.40 -8.91 -27.12
N ASN A 227 7.23 -9.55 -26.99
CA ASN A 227 7.01 -10.66 -26.08
C ASN A 227 7.40 -10.34 -24.63
N SER A 228 7.09 -9.13 -24.20
CA SER A 228 7.41 -8.58 -22.88
C SER A 228 6.16 -8.54 -21.99
N TYR A 229 6.34 -8.26 -20.70
CA TYR A 229 5.27 -8.15 -19.72
C TYR A 229 5.29 -6.79 -19.02
N ILE A 230 4.13 -6.36 -18.55
CA ILE A 230 4.01 -5.15 -17.75
C ILE A 230 3.39 -5.50 -16.39
N ILE A 231 3.97 -4.98 -15.31
CA ILE A 231 3.37 -4.97 -13.98
C ILE A 231 2.83 -3.56 -13.78
N GLU A 232 1.52 -3.40 -13.86
CA GLU A 232 0.82 -2.13 -13.65
C GLU A 232 0.44 -1.98 -12.17
N ASP A 233 1.10 -1.09 -11.43
CA ASP A 233 0.64 -0.65 -10.10
C ASP A 233 -0.41 0.46 -10.26
N ASP A 234 -1.68 0.12 -10.06
CA ASP A 234 -2.82 1.04 -10.16
C ASP A 234 -3.36 1.50 -8.78
N SER A 235 -2.54 1.42 -7.73
CA SER A 235 -2.93 1.75 -6.35
C SER A 235 -3.38 3.22 -6.14
N SER A 236 -3.12 4.11 -7.11
CA SER A 236 -3.50 5.53 -7.02
C SER A 236 -4.67 5.93 -7.93
N HIS A 237 -5.31 4.99 -8.61
CA HIS A 237 -6.38 5.29 -9.58
C HIS A 237 -7.56 6.08 -9.00
N GLU A 238 -7.77 6.00 -7.70
CA GLU A 238 -8.85 6.71 -7.00
C GLU A 238 -8.55 8.20 -6.76
N LEU A 239 -7.29 8.60 -6.89
CA LEU A 239 -6.78 9.94 -6.60
C LEU A 239 -6.50 10.76 -7.85
N ILE A 240 -7.27 10.58 -8.91
CA ILE A 240 -7.22 11.40 -10.13
C ILE A 240 -8.20 12.56 -9.94
N TYR A 241 -7.71 13.79 -10.09
CA TYR A 241 -8.46 15.03 -9.81
C TYR A 241 -9.02 15.69 -11.07
N THR A 242 -8.48 15.33 -12.25
CA THR A 242 -8.99 15.79 -13.53
C THR A 242 -10.24 15.00 -13.95
N GLN A 243 -10.96 15.53 -14.93
CA GLN A 243 -12.09 14.81 -15.54
C GLN A 243 -11.63 13.74 -16.54
N ASP A 244 -10.35 13.71 -16.89
CA ASP A 244 -9.78 12.74 -17.80
C ASP A 244 -9.80 11.36 -17.16
N TYR A 245 -10.53 10.47 -17.77
CA TYR A 245 -10.54 9.06 -17.39
C TYR A 245 -9.64 8.28 -18.33
N TYR A 246 -8.56 7.74 -17.78
CA TYR A 246 -7.68 6.84 -18.48
C TYR A 246 -7.96 5.39 -18.05
N PRO A 247 -8.25 4.47 -19.00
CA PRO A 247 -8.37 3.05 -18.68
C PRO A 247 -7.06 2.53 -18.08
N SER A 248 -7.13 1.44 -17.30
CA SER A 248 -5.92 0.71 -16.93
C SER A 248 -5.28 0.08 -18.16
N LEU A 249 -3.99 -0.19 -18.14
CA LEU A 249 -3.35 -0.97 -19.20
C LEU A 249 -4.01 -2.35 -19.32
N LYS A 250 -4.35 -2.96 -18.17
CA LYS A 250 -5.06 -4.26 -18.13
C LYS A 250 -6.39 -4.25 -18.88
N ALA A 251 -7.14 -3.15 -18.86
CA ALA A 251 -8.39 -3.04 -19.62
C ALA A 251 -8.20 -3.08 -21.14
N CYS A 252 -6.98 -2.77 -21.61
CA CYS A 252 -6.60 -2.78 -23.02
C CYS A 252 -5.79 -4.03 -23.40
N ASP A 253 -5.53 -4.94 -22.46
CA ASP A 253 -4.71 -6.13 -22.63
C ASP A 253 -5.50 -7.27 -23.25
N THR A 254 -5.24 -7.58 -24.51
CA THR A 254 -5.89 -8.68 -25.27
C THR A 254 -5.05 -9.96 -25.32
N GLU A 255 -3.75 -9.87 -24.97
CA GLU A 255 -2.80 -11.00 -25.11
C GLU A 255 -2.26 -11.52 -23.79
N ASN A 256 -2.88 -11.13 -22.67
CA ASN A 256 -2.47 -11.52 -21.33
C ASN A 256 -0.99 -11.20 -21.03
N ARG A 257 -0.59 -9.94 -21.29
CA ARG A 257 0.76 -9.42 -21.04
C ARG A 257 0.86 -8.53 -19.81
N ILE A 258 -0.28 -8.18 -19.18
CA ILE A 258 -0.30 -7.17 -18.13
C ILE A 258 -0.81 -7.77 -16.83
N PHE A 259 0.09 -7.85 -15.83
CA PHE A 259 -0.27 -8.07 -14.42
C PHE A 259 -0.83 -6.76 -13.86
N TYR A 260 -2.06 -6.80 -13.43
CA TYR A 260 -2.70 -5.66 -12.77
C TYR A 260 -2.62 -5.81 -11.27
N ALA A 261 -2.04 -4.85 -10.59
CA ALA A 261 -1.83 -4.87 -9.15
C ALA A 261 -2.41 -3.62 -8.46
N VAL A 262 -3.01 -3.82 -7.30
CA VAL A 262 -3.59 -2.75 -6.47
C VAL A 262 -3.25 -2.99 -5.01
N SER A 263 -2.82 -1.94 -4.30
CA SER A 263 -2.70 -1.93 -2.86
C SER A 263 -3.69 -0.93 -2.24
N TYR A 264 -4.41 -1.38 -1.23
CA TYR A 264 -5.33 -0.52 -0.47
C TYR A 264 -4.65 0.30 0.63
N SER A 265 -3.32 0.17 0.79
CA SER A 265 -2.55 0.89 1.81
C SER A 265 -2.63 2.42 1.66
N VAL A 266 -2.77 2.92 0.43
CA VAL A 266 -2.85 4.37 0.14
C VAL A 266 -4.25 4.91 0.37
N THR A 267 -5.27 4.17 -0.06
CA THR A 267 -6.65 4.67 -0.13
C THR A 267 -7.49 4.26 1.08
N LEU A 268 -7.17 3.16 1.74
CA LEU A 268 -7.89 2.71 2.94
C LEU A 268 -7.07 3.00 4.21
N SER A 269 -6.02 2.25 4.42
CA SER A 269 -5.11 2.37 5.57
C SER A 269 -3.85 1.54 5.33
N PRO A 270 -2.64 2.06 5.63
CA PRO A 270 -1.42 1.25 5.60
C PRO A 270 -1.47 0.02 6.50
N GLY A 271 -2.21 0.10 7.63
CA GLY A 271 -2.39 -0.99 8.59
C GLY A 271 -3.34 -2.09 8.11
N SER A 272 -4.12 -1.88 7.04
CA SER A 272 -5.00 -2.91 6.48
C SER A 272 -4.23 -4.08 5.86
N ARG A 273 -2.99 -3.82 5.42
CA ARG A 273 -2.10 -4.84 4.82
C ARG A 273 -2.83 -5.70 3.81
N LEU A 274 -3.46 -5.04 2.81
CA LEU A 274 -4.24 -5.69 1.77
C LEU A 274 -3.89 -5.13 0.39
N ALA A 275 -3.49 -6.03 -0.47
CA ALA A 275 -3.22 -5.82 -1.88
C ALA A 275 -3.72 -7.03 -2.67
N PHE A 276 -3.75 -6.94 -3.97
CA PHE A 276 -4.00 -8.08 -4.84
C PHE A 276 -3.38 -7.83 -6.22
N PHE A 277 -3.23 -8.90 -6.99
CA PHE A 277 -2.96 -8.82 -8.42
C PHE A 277 -3.81 -9.84 -9.18
N ILE A 278 -3.93 -9.61 -10.49
CA ILE A 278 -4.59 -10.54 -11.41
C ILE A 278 -3.53 -11.45 -12.01
N MET A 279 -3.65 -12.75 -11.74
CA MET A 279 -2.81 -13.79 -12.32
C MET A 279 -3.08 -13.88 -13.82
N LEU A 280 -2.02 -14.05 -14.60
CA LEU A 280 -2.15 -14.33 -16.03
C LEU A 280 -2.29 -15.83 -16.27
N PRO A 281 -3.20 -16.28 -17.15
CA PRO A 281 -3.51 -17.70 -17.32
C PRO A 281 -2.29 -18.58 -17.60
N GLN A 282 -1.33 -18.10 -18.41
CA GLN A 282 -0.11 -18.85 -18.74
C GLN A 282 0.85 -19.06 -17.58
N PHE A 283 0.66 -18.38 -16.45
CA PHE A 283 1.48 -18.54 -15.25
C PHE A 283 0.79 -19.32 -14.12
N SER A 284 -0.51 -19.64 -14.27
CA SER A 284 -1.30 -20.27 -13.21
C SER A 284 -0.73 -21.61 -12.76
N GLU A 285 -0.31 -22.46 -13.70
CA GLU A 285 0.29 -23.77 -13.38
C GLU A 285 1.62 -23.60 -12.64
N LYS A 286 2.51 -22.72 -13.14
CA LYS A 286 3.79 -22.44 -12.50
C LYS A 286 3.59 -21.87 -11.09
N TYR A 287 2.67 -20.96 -10.90
CA TYR A 287 2.33 -20.41 -9.58
C TYR A 287 1.82 -21.52 -8.65
N ASN A 288 0.92 -22.37 -9.13
CA ASN A 288 0.39 -23.48 -8.35
C ASN A 288 1.48 -24.44 -7.87
N THR A 289 2.47 -24.71 -8.69
CA THR A 289 3.61 -25.56 -8.34
C THR A 289 4.54 -24.87 -7.34
N LEU A 290 4.91 -23.61 -7.57
CA LEU A 290 5.84 -22.88 -6.70
C LEU A 290 5.27 -22.62 -5.30
N TYR A 291 3.96 -22.44 -5.21
CA TYR A 291 3.26 -22.06 -3.98
C TYR A 291 2.31 -23.16 -3.48
N GLU A 292 2.55 -24.44 -3.84
CA GLU A 292 1.68 -25.56 -3.50
C GLU A 292 1.35 -25.65 -1.99
N HIS A 293 2.37 -25.45 -1.17
CA HIS A 293 2.26 -25.54 0.30
C HIS A 293 2.14 -24.18 0.99
N TYR A 294 1.84 -23.13 0.22
CA TYR A 294 1.77 -21.76 0.72
C TYR A 294 0.36 -21.41 1.19
N SER A 295 0.26 -20.80 2.35
CA SER A 295 -0.98 -20.20 2.86
C SER A 295 -0.96 -18.70 2.62
N ASN A 296 -2.10 -18.13 2.26
CA ASN A 296 -2.18 -16.69 2.04
C ASN A 296 -1.80 -15.91 3.30
N PRO A 297 -0.86 -14.94 3.23
CA PRO A 297 -0.38 -14.21 4.41
C PRO A 297 -1.35 -13.12 4.88
N VAL A 298 -2.41 -12.80 4.12
CA VAL A 298 -3.42 -11.84 4.56
C VAL A 298 -4.30 -12.52 5.60
N PRO A 299 -4.43 -11.97 6.83
CA PRO A 299 -5.23 -12.58 7.88
C PRO A 299 -6.68 -12.82 7.44
N ILE A 300 -7.23 -13.99 7.73
CA ILE A 300 -8.60 -14.37 7.34
C ILE A 300 -9.64 -13.36 7.84
N ILE A 301 -9.48 -12.84 9.05
CA ILE A 301 -10.35 -11.79 9.62
C ILE A 301 -10.35 -10.54 8.71
N THR A 302 -9.17 -10.12 8.24
CA THR A 302 -9.07 -8.97 7.33
C THR A 302 -9.79 -9.23 6.02
N GLN A 303 -9.65 -10.44 5.47
CA GLN A 303 -10.28 -10.80 4.20
C GLN A 303 -11.81 -10.79 4.30
N TYR A 304 -12.39 -11.41 5.32
CA TYR A 304 -13.83 -11.42 5.53
C TYR A 304 -14.38 -10.04 5.91
N ALA A 305 -13.69 -9.30 6.79
CA ALA A 305 -14.10 -7.95 7.15
C ALA A 305 -14.08 -6.99 5.96
N PHE A 306 -13.10 -7.15 5.05
CA PHE A 306 -13.03 -6.33 3.84
C PHE A 306 -14.08 -6.74 2.81
N THR A 307 -14.42 -8.01 2.72
CA THR A 307 -15.57 -8.49 1.93
C THR A 307 -16.86 -7.78 2.38
N GLU A 308 -17.12 -7.80 3.67
CA GLU A 308 -18.28 -7.13 4.26
C GLU A 308 -18.25 -5.60 3.99
N TYR A 309 -17.07 -4.99 4.10
CA TYR A 309 -16.86 -3.56 3.84
C TYR A 309 -17.17 -3.19 2.37
N ILE A 310 -16.86 -4.08 1.43
CA ILE A 310 -17.23 -3.95 0.01
C ILE A 310 -18.73 -4.14 -0.16
N GLU A 311 -19.30 -5.24 0.37
CA GLU A 311 -20.69 -5.63 0.19
C GLU A 311 -21.67 -4.58 0.74
N LYS A 312 -21.39 -4.02 1.91
CA LYS A 312 -22.16 -2.91 2.52
C LYS A 312 -21.93 -1.55 1.85
N LYS A 313 -21.14 -1.51 0.75
CA LYS A 313 -20.80 -0.27 0.02
C LYS A 313 -20.02 0.75 0.88
N TYR A 314 -19.40 0.32 1.98
CA TYR A 314 -18.60 1.20 2.82
C TYR A 314 -17.32 1.62 2.13
N LEU A 315 -16.68 0.71 1.35
CA LEU A 315 -15.53 1.04 0.50
C LEU A 315 -15.89 2.16 -0.49
N LEU A 316 -17.02 2.07 -1.18
CA LEU A 316 -17.45 3.09 -2.14
C LEU A 316 -17.68 4.46 -1.46
N ARG A 317 -18.30 4.46 -0.28
CA ARG A 317 -18.50 5.70 0.51
C ARG A 317 -17.15 6.27 0.97
N HIS A 318 -16.23 5.40 1.40
CA HIS A 318 -14.88 5.79 1.80
C HIS A 318 -14.12 6.43 0.62
N ARG A 319 -14.10 5.79 -0.54
CA ARG A 319 -13.46 6.28 -1.77
C ARG A 319 -13.96 7.67 -2.17
N ARG A 320 -15.28 7.86 -2.20
CA ARG A 320 -15.88 9.16 -2.53
C ARG A 320 -15.42 10.24 -1.55
N ARG A 321 -15.52 9.98 -0.24
CA ARG A 321 -15.09 10.93 0.79
C ARG A 321 -13.60 11.22 0.70
N TYR A 322 -12.79 10.20 0.52
CA TYR A 322 -11.34 10.31 0.41
C TYR A 322 -10.94 11.13 -0.83
N LYS A 323 -11.54 10.86 -1.98
CA LYS A 323 -11.33 11.63 -3.21
C LYS A 323 -11.75 13.10 -3.01
N THR A 324 -12.96 13.37 -2.55
CA THR A 324 -13.45 14.74 -2.33
C THR A 324 -12.54 15.52 -1.38
N HIS A 325 -12.12 14.92 -0.28
CA HIS A 325 -11.23 15.55 0.70
C HIS A 325 -9.88 15.90 0.08
N ASN A 326 -9.24 14.95 -0.61
CA ASN A 326 -7.92 15.18 -1.21
C ASN A 326 -7.99 16.11 -2.43
N THR A 327 -9.08 16.10 -3.20
CA THR A 327 -9.33 17.12 -4.25
C THR A 327 -9.37 18.51 -3.65
N ASN A 328 -10.05 18.68 -2.52
CA ASN A 328 -10.08 19.99 -1.84
C ASN A 328 -8.70 20.40 -1.31
N LYS A 329 -7.94 19.47 -0.71
CA LYS A 329 -6.56 19.75 -0.30
C LYS A 329 -5.66 20.15 -1.47
N ASN A 330 -5.76 19.40 -2.58
CA ASN A 330 -5.01 19.69 -3.80
C ASN A 330 -5.31 21.11 -4.31
N ARG A 331 -6.60 21.49 -4.37
CA ARG A 331 -7.00 22.86 -4.75
C ARG A 331 -6.41 23.90 -3.81
N ILE A 332 -6.53 23.71 -2.49
CA ILE A 332 -6.04 24.67 -1.49
C ILE A 332 -4.52 24.85 -1.59
N ILE A 333 -3.76 23.77 -1.76
CA ILE A 333 -2.30 23.89 -1.88
C ILE A 333 -1.89 24.59 -3.17
N LEU A 334 -2.59 24.33 -4.28
CA LEU A 334 -2.33 25.03 -5.56
C LEU A 334 -2.70 26.50 -5.48
N ASP A 335 -3.83 26.85 -4.87
CA ASP A 335 -4.25 28.24 -4.63
C ASP A 335 -3.22 28.97 -3.74
N ALA A 336 -2.72 28.32 -2.69
CA ALA A 336 -1.69 28.88 -1.82
C ALA A 336 -0.35 29.07 -2.55
N ILE A 337 0.08 28.09 -3.35
CA ILE A 337 1.30 28.19 -4.16
C ILE A 337 1.16 29.37 -5.14
N LYS A 338 0.05 29.46 -5.84
CA LYS A 338 -0.20 30.58 -6.76
C LYS A 338 -0.18 31.94 -6.03
N LYS A 339 -0.76 32.02 -4.85
CA LYS A 339 -0.82 33.24 -4.06
C LYS A 339 0.54 33.78 -3.62
N TYR A 340 1.42 32.87 -3.16
CA TYR A 340 2.70 33.26 -2.56
C TYR A 340 3.88 33.21 -3.53
N PHE A 341 3.90 32.23 -4.44
CA PHE A 341 5.02 32.01 -5.35
C PHE A 341 4.80 32.57 -6.75
N ASP A 342 3.53 32.60 -7.20
CA ASP A 342 3.13 33.03 -8.54
C ASP A 342 3.98 32.33 -9.65
N ASP A 343 4.76 33.07 -10.43
CA ASP A 343 5.64 32.58 -11.49
C ASP A 343 7.03 32.10 -11.01
N LYS A 344 7.32 32.26 -9.71
CA LYS A 344 8.61 31.93 -9.09
C LYS A 344 8.83 30.43 -8.84
N ILE A 345 7.86 29.58 -9.13
CA ILE A 345 7.93 28.14 -8.89
C ILE A 345 7.29 27.37 -10.04
N GLU A 346 7.90 26.25 -10.40
CA GLU A 346 7.28 25.28 -11.28
C GLU A 346 6.75 24.10 -10.46
N ILE A 347 5.57 23.59 -10.83
CA ILE A 347 4.90 22.49 -10.14
C ILE A 347 4.59 21.39 -11.15
N SER A 348 4.78 20.14 -10.73
CA SER A 348 4.28 18.96 -11.44
C SER A 348 3.60 18.00 -10.48
N GLY A 349 2.76 17.09 -11.03
CA GLY A 349 2.02 16.11 -10.24
C GLY A 349 0.68 16.61 -9.68
N GLU A 350 0.21 17.78 -10.13
CA GLU A 350 -1.03 18.42 -9.65
C GLU A 350 -2.31 17.68 -10.08
N LYS A 351 -2.23 16.83 -11.11
CA LYS A 351 -3.41 16.14 -11.70
C LYS A 351 -3.91 14.97 -10.86
N ALA A 352 -3.08 14.44 -9.97
CA ALA A 352 -3.42 13.25 -9.18
C ALA A 352 -2.56 13.12 -7.92
N GLY A 353 -2.86 12.13 -7.06
CA GLY A 353 -1.98 11.70 -5.96
C GLY A 353 -2.08 12.53 -4.69
N LEU A 354 -1.03 12.49 -3.88
CA LEU A 354 -0.99 13.08 -2.53
C LEU A 354 0.22 14.01 -2.32
N TYR A 355 0.93 14.34 -3.38
CA TYR A 355 2.11 15.21 -3.36
C TYR A 355 2.27 15.93 -4.69
N LEU A 356 3.07 16.98 -4.64
CA LEU A 356 3.55 17.74 -5.79
C LEU A 356 5.07 17.70 -5.82
N VAL A 357 5.65 17.84 -7.00
CA VAL A 357 7.06 18.19 -7.15
C VAL A 357 7.15 19.67 -7.39
N ALA A 358 7.91 20.35 -6.57
CA ALA A 358 8.09 21.79 -6.58
C ALA A 358 9.52 22.16 -6.95
N SER A 359 9.69 23.02 -7.93
CA SER A 359 10.98 23.52 -8.44
C SER A 359 11.02 25.05 -8.38
N PRO A 360 11.45 25.64 -7.25
CA PRO A 360 11.56 27.09 -7.10
C PRO A 360 12.57 27.68 -8.09
N LYS A 361 12.22 28.79 -8.73
CA LYS A 361 13.10 29.53 -9.66
C LYS A 361 14.04 30.46 -8.89
N ASN A 362 14.86 29.84 -8.07
CA ASN A 362 15.96 30.47 -7.34
C ASN A 362 17.24 29.67 -7.53
N ASN A 363 18.35 30.16 -7.03
CA ASN A 363 19.66 29.49 -7.21
C ASN A 363 19.96 28.45 -6.12
N MET A 364 18.97 28.04 -5.32
CA MET A 364 19.14 27.05 -4.25
C MET A 364 19.20 25.63 -4.83
N THR A 365 20.12 24.84 -4.28
CA THR A 365 20.15 23.41 -4.55
C THR A 365 19.07 22.67 -3.75
N GLU A 366 18.77 21.43 -4.12
CA GLU A 366 17.83 20.58 -3.37
C GLU A 366 18.17 20.54 -1.86
N GLU A 367 19.44 20.36 -1.51
CA GLU A 367 19.90 20.35 -0.11
C GLU A 367 19.66 21.67 0.60
N GLN A 368 19.88 22.79 -0.09
CA GLN A 368 19.61 24.13 0.44
C GLN A 368 18.11 24.34 0.64
N LEU A 369 17.26 23.92 -0.30
CA LEU A 369 15.80 23.98 -0.18
C LEU A 369 15.31 23.20 1.03
N VAL A 370 15.78 21.96 1.20
CA VAL A 370 15.42 21.10 2.34
C VAL A 370 15.91 21.70 3.66
N SER A 371 17.17 22.13 3.74
CA SER A 371 17.75 22.64 4.97
C SER A 371 17.17 24.01 5.36
N SER A 372 16.87 24.88 4.40
CA SER A 372 16.21 26.16 4.66
C SER A 372 14.79 25.97 5.17
N ALA A 373 13.99 25.11 4.52
CA ALA A 373 12.64 24.77 4.99
C ALA A 373 12.66 24.24 6.42
N LEU A 374 13.63 23.39 6.76
CA LEU A 374 13.76 22.82 8.12
C LEU A 374 14.03 23.88 9.18
N LYS A 375 14.79 24.95 8.89
CA LYS A 375 15.01 26.08 9.81
C LYS A 375 13.71 26.80 10.18
N PHE A 376 12.72 26.78 9.30
CA PHE A 376 11.38 27.34 9.52
C PHE A 376 10.40 26.28 10.09
N GLY A 377 10.89 25.13 10.53
CA GLY A 377 10.07 24.07 11.09
C GLY A 377 9.26 23.30 10.03
N ILE A 378 9.67 23.34 8.76
CA ILE A 378 8.98 22.69 7.66
C ILE A 378 9.83 21.56 7.10
N LYS A 379 9.26 20.39 6.99
CA LYS A 379 9.90 19.23 6.37
C LYS A 379 9.35 18.99 4.97
N VAL A 380 10.23 19.11 3.96
CA VAL A 380 10.03 18.71 2.59
C VAL A 380 11.03 17.59 2.23
N TYR A 381 10.84 16.94 1.09
CA TYR A 381 11.59 15.71 0.81
C TYR A 381 12.39 15.81 -0.49
N PRO A 382 13.66 15.37 -0.49
CA PRO A 382 14.50 15.37 -1.68
C PRO A 382 13.98 14.39 -2.73
N ILE A 383 14.08 14.76 -4.02
CA ILE A 383 13.69 13.92 -5.15
C ILE A 383 14.89 13.15 -5.76
N SER A 384 16.10 13.69 -5.63
CA SER A 384 17.31 13.18 -6.27
C SER A 384 17.62 11.71 -5.93
N LYS A 385 17.33 11.28 -4.71
CA LYS A 385 17.55 9.91 -4.25
C LYS A 385 16.76 8.83 -4.97
N TYR A 386 15.78 9.22 -5.79
CA TYR A 386 14.96 8.29 -6.58
C TYR A 386 15.50 8.09 -8.00
N TYR A 387 16.49 8.88 -8.42
CA TYR A 387 17.14 8.77 -9.72
C TYR A 387 18.22 7.69 -9.71
N LYS A 388 18.38 7.01 -10.85
CA LYS A 388 19.46 6.03 -11.06
C LYS A 388 20.83 6.63 -10.75
N ASN A 389 21.04 7.86 -11.24
CA ASN A 389 22.22 8.66 -10.97
C ASN A 389 21.77 10.03 -10.42
N ILE A 390 22.22 10.36 -9.23
CA ILE A 390 21.89 11.64 -8.55
C ILE A 390 22.29 12.84 -9.42
N SER A 391 23.37 12.72 -10.21
CA SER A 391 23.82 13.82 -11.10
C SER A 391 22.84 14.18 -12.21
N THR A 392 21.94 13.26 -12.58
CA THR A 392 20.90 13.48 -13.61
C THR A 392 19.58 13.98 -13.03
N ALA A 393 19.46 14.02 -11.69
CA ALA A 393 18.28 14.55 -11.03
C ALA A 393 18.16 16.08 -11.18
N PRO A 394 16.95 16.63 -11.16
CA PRO A 394 16.76 18.08 -11.04
C PRO A 394 17.47 18.63 -9.80
N LYS A 395 18.29 19.67 -9.98
CA LYS A 395 19.15 20.21 -8.93
C LYS A 395 18.40 21.04 -7.88
N ASN A 396 17.19 21.49 -8.19
CA ASN A 396 16.42 22.46 -7.42
C ASN A 396 14.97 21.99 -7.17
N SER A 397 14.72 20.68 -7.05
CA SER A 397 13.37 20.17 -6.93
C SER A 397 13.20 19.37 -5.64
N VAL A 398 12.03 19.52 -5.00
CA VAL A 398 11.65 18.80 -3.80
C VAL A 398 10.21 18.26 -3.90
N ILE A 399 9.90 17.24 -3.13
CA ILE A 399 8.55 16.68 -2.99
C ILE A 399 7.85 17.37 -1.82
N ILE A 400 6.65 17.89 -2.08
CA ILE A 400 5.74 18.48 -1.09
C ILE A 400 4.49 17.59 -1.03
N GLY A 401 4.41 16.73 -0.01
CA GLY A 401 3.23 15.92 0.26
C GLY A 401 2.22 16.68 1.11
N TYR A 402 0.95 16.58 0.78
CA TYR A 402 -0.09 17.32 1.50
C TYR A 402 -1.09 16.43 2.25
N SER A 403 -0.95 15.12 2.16
CA SER A 403 -1.88 14.20 2.83
C SER A 403 -1.84 14.27 4.36
N SER A 404 -0.66 14.48 4.94
CA SER A 404 -0.46 14.57 6.40
C SER A 404 -0.84 15.92 6.99
N VAL A 405 -0.85 17.01 6.20
CA VAL A 405 -1.09 18.37 6.67
C VAL A 405 -2.59 18.63 6.77
N LEU A 406 -3.05 19.17 7.89
CA LEU A 406 -4.45 19.59 8.06
C LEU A 406 -4.81 20.73 7.09
N ILE A 407 -6.04 20.73 6.57
CA ILE A 407 -6.50 21.72 5.58
C ILE A 407 -6.21 23.14 6.03
N ASP A 408 -6.55 23.50 7.28
CA ASP A 408 -6.40 24.83 7.85
C ASP A 408 -4.93 25.29 8.00
N ASN A 409 -4.02 24.36 7.86
CA ASN A 409 -2.58 24.57 8.01
C ASN A 409 -1.82 24.60 6.67
N ILE A 410 -2.43 24.17 5.58
CA ILE A 410 -1.76 24.09 4.27
C ILE A 410 -1.27 25.47 3.84
N GLU A 411 -2.13 26.48 3.87
CA GLU A 411 -1.76 27.83 3.43
C GLU A 411 -0.66 28.44 4.30
N LYS A 412 -0.72 28.24 5.62
CA LYS A 412 0.34 28.69 6.54
C LYS A 412 1.69 28.03 6.25
N GLY A 413 1.67 26.72 6.00
CA GLY A 413 2.89 25.98 5.66
C GLY A 413 3.51 26.47 4.34
N ILE A 414 2.68 26.73 3.32
CA ILE A 414 3.15 27.26 2.02
C ILE A 414 3.68 28.69 2.15
N ALA A 415 3.04 29.55 2.95
CA ALA A 415 3.54 30.91 3.23
C ALA A 415 4.93 30.89 3.89
N LEU A 416 5.14 29.97 4.84
CA LEU A 416 6.45 29.80 5.47
C LEU A 416 7.49 29.21 4.53
N LEU A 417 7.10 28.31 3.62
CA LEU A 417 8.00 27.82 2.57
C LEU A 417 8.46 28.95 1.64
N TYR A 418 7.57 29.88 1.30
CA TYR A 418 7.94 31.07 0.51
C TYR A 418 9.01 31.87 1.24
N LYS A 419 8.82 32.14 2.54
CA LYS A 419 9.84 32.84 3.35
C LYS A 419 11.17 32.11 3.38
N ALA A 420 11.12 30.79 3.59
CA ALA A 420 12.33 29.98 3.66
C ALA A 420 13.14 29.98 2.36
N TRP A 421 12.49 30.14 1.22
CA TRP A 421 13.16 30.00 -0.11
C TRP A 421 13.43 31.34 -0.80
N PHE A 422 12.76 32.45 -0.41
CA PHE A 422 12.84 33.73 -1.11
C PHE A 422 13.08 34.95 -0.20
N GLU A 423 13.05 34.78 1.12
CA GLU A 423 13.37 35.80 2.14
C GLU A 423 14.57 35.35 3.01
#